data_ef265fadbe168f9b4b9bd37639ac9936
#
_entry.id   ef265fadbe168f9b4b9bd37639ac9936
#
_cell.length_a   1.000
_cell.length_b   1.000
_cell.length_c   1.000
_cell.angle_alpha   90.00
_cell.angle_beta   90.00
_cell.angle_gamma   90.00
#
_symmetry.space_group_name_H-M   'P 1'
#
loop_
_entity.id
_entity.type
_entity.pdbx_description
1 polymer ?
#
loop_
_entity_poly.entity_id
_entity_poly.type
_entity_poly.pdbx_seq_one_letter_code
_entity_poly.pdbx_strand_id
1 'polypeptide(L)'
;MELKLTTCIVRPWRRGDEDSLVANASNYKIWRNVRDRFPYPYTLDDARDWVGLAGQESPPTHFAIVVNGQAVGGIGLVFRDDINSCRAEIGYWLGEAYWGRGIVTEAVRAVTAWTFENFDLASIYAGVLEWNPASMRVLEKAGYRFEARLRKAMIKEGVVMDEFIYSVIREDVE
;
A
#
# COMPACT_ATOMS: atom_id res chain seq x y z
N MET A 1 -0.71 -16.19 3.81
CA MET A 1 -0.01 -15.74 2.58
C MET A 1 1.42 -15.37 2.90
N GLU A 2 2.39 -15.86 2.15
CA GLU A 2 3.78 -15.35 2.11
C GLU A 2 4.24 -15.41 0.67
N LEU A 3 4.57 -14.27 0.08
CA LEU A 3 5.07 -14.16 -1.29
C LEU A 3 6.57 -13.85 -1.24
N LYS A 4 7.39 -14.79 -1.68
CA LYS A 4 8.84 -14.62 -1.82
C LYS A 4 9.14 -14.07 -3.21
N LEU A 5 9.55 -12.81 -3.27
CA LEU A 5 9.83 -12.08 -4.49
C LEU A 5 11.34 -11.91 -4.69
N THR A 6 11.76 -11.36 -5.80
CA THR A 6 13.18 -11.15 -6.10
C THR A 6 13.82 -10.13 -5.17
N THR A 7 13.10 -9.05 -4.86
CA THR A 7 13.64 -7.92 -4.09
C THR A 7 13.16 -7.87 -2.63
N CYS A 8 12.09 -8.61 -2.29
CA CYS A 8 11.50 -8.59 -0.96
C CYS A 8 10.66 -9.83 -0.68
N ILE A 9 10.17 -9.94 0.55
CA ILE A 9 9.11 -10.87 0.94
C ILE A 9 7.89 -10.03 1.33
N VAL A 10 6.69 -10.40 0.86
CA VAL A 10 5.42 -9.84 1.31
C VAL A 10 4.73 -10.88 2.19
N ARG A 11 4.47 -10.54 3.45
CA ARG A 11 3.86 -11.44 4.43
C ARG A 11 2.97 -10.68 5.42
N PRO A 12 2.06 -11.36 6.15
CA PRO A 12 1.33 -10.71 7.23
C PRO A 12 2.28 -10.07 8.26
N TRP A 13 1.81 -8.98 8.88
CA TRP A 13 2.48 -8.37 10.02
C TRP A 13 2.55 -9.36 11.19
N ARG A 14 3.62 -9.33 11.96
CA ARG A 14 3.80 -10.21 13.12
C ARG A 14 4.57 -9.52 14.25
N ARG A 15 4.41 -10.01 15.44
CA ARG A 15 5.20 -9.56 16.61
C ARG A 15 6.69 -9.64 16.30
N GLY A 16 7.41 -8.58 16.69
CA GLY A 16 8.82 -8.38 16.37
C GLY A 16 9.09 -7.47 15.17
N ASP A 17 8.03 -7.03 14.46
CA ASP A 17 8.15 -6.06 13.36
C ASP A 17 8.12 -4.59 13.85
N GLU A 18 7.74 -4.34 15.12
CA GLU A 18 7.43 -3.02 15.66
C GLU A 18 8.60 -2.04 15.56
N ASP A 19 9.80 -2.44 15.99
CA ASP A 19 10.97 -1.56 15.97
C ASP A 19 11.37 -1.17 14.54
N SER A 20 11.32 -2.13 13.62
CA SER A 20 11.63 -1.89 12.21
C SER A 20 10.55 -1.04 11.53
N LEU A 21 9.28 -1.23 11.92
CA LEU A 21 8.17 -0.40 11.48
C LEU A 21 8.38 1.06 11.89
N VAL A 22 8.66 1.33 13.17
CA VAL A 22 8.94 2.70 13.65
C VAL A 22 10.12 3.33 12.92
N ALA A 23 11.22 2.60 12.79
CA ALA A 23 12.44 3.09 12.15
C ALA A 23 12.23 3.53 10.69
N ASN A 24 11.31 2.88 9.98
CA ASN A 24 11.03 3.18 8.58
C ASN A 24 9.82 4.11 8.37
N ALA A 25 8.77 3.99 9.20
CA ALA A 25 7.52 4.72 9.05
C ALA A 25 7.58 6.16 9.58
N SER A 26 8.40 6.43 10.61
CA SER A 26 8.54 7.77 11.21
C SER A 26 9.34 8.70 10.29
N ASN A 27 8.79 9.01 9.13
CA ASN A 27 9.41 9.82 8.08
C ASN A 27 8.37 10.75 7.44
N TYR A 28 8.64 12.06 7.50
CA TYR A 28 7.76 13.07 6.93
C TYR A 28 7.48 12.88 5.43
N LYS A 29 8.50 12.46 4.65
CA LYS A 29 8.34 12.25 3.21
C LYS A 29 7.40 11.08 2.89
N ILE A 30 7.24 10.13 3.82
CA ILE A 30 6.24 9.06 3.73
C ILE A 30 4.89 9.61 4.18
N TRP A 31 4.83 10.18 5.39
CA TRP A 31 3.59 10.65 5.99
C TRP A 31 2.83 11.63 5.09
N ARG A 32 3.51 12.57 4.45
CA ARG A 32 2.87 13.54 3.56
C ARG A 32 2.18 12.90 2.33
N ASN A 33 2.46 11.65 2.02
CA ASN A 33 1.94 10.92 0.85
C ASN A 33 0.94 9.81 1.21
N VAL A 34 0.62 9.64 2.48
CA VAL A 34 -0.35 8.67 2.98
C VAL A 34 -1.49 9.37 3.71
N ARG A 35 -2.53 8.63 4.08
CA ARG A 35 -3.70 9.17 4.79
C ARG A 35 -3.33 9.65 6.19
N ASP A 36 -4.07 10.64 6.73
CA ASP A 36 -3.80 11.23 8.05
C ASP A 36 -3.94 10.25 9.22
N ARG A 37 -4.69 9.15 9.04
CA ARG A 37 -4.73 8.06 10.02
C ARG A 37 -3.40 7.33 10.20
N PHE A 38 -2.44 7.49 9.28
CA PHE A 38 -1.07 7.06 9.44
C PHE A 38 -0.36 8.13 10.30
N PRO A 39 0.10 7.79 11.51
CA PRO A 39 0.60 8.79 12.44
C PRO A 39 1.96 9.37 12.03
N TYR A 40 2.21 10.61 12.46
CA TYR A 40 3.53 11.24 12.37
C TYR A 40 3.75 12.21 13.54
N PRO A 41 4.83 12.09 14.32
CA PRO A 41 5.82 11.00 14.25
C PRO A 41 5.18 9.63 14.53
N TYR A 42 5.75 8.56 13.96
CA TYR A 42 5.30 7.19 14.18
C TYR A 42 5.95 6.64 15.45
N THR A 43 5.16 6.29 16.45
CA THR A 43 5.65 5.84 17.76
C THR A 43 5.67 4.31 17.89
N LEU A 44 6.34 3.81 18.95
CA LEU A 44 6.35 2.37 19.23
C LEU A 44 4.95 1.85 19.62
N ASP A 45 4.14 2.68 20.28
CA ASP A 45 2.78 2.30 20.64
C ASP A 45 1.89 2.22 19.39
N ASP A 46 2.01 3.17 18.45
CA ASP A 46 1.35 3.06 17.13
C ASP A 46 1.75 1.76 16.40
N ALA A 47 3.03 1.40 16.47
CA ALA A 47 3.52 0.16 15.84
C ALA A 47 2.95 -1.10 16.49
N ARG A 48 2.86 -1.14 17.81
CA ARG A 48 2.26 -2.26 18.56
C ARG A 48 0.78 -2.42 18.23
N ASP A 49 0.05 -1.31 18.22
CA ASP A 49 -1.36 -1.29 17.87
C ASP A 49 -1.57 -1.78 16.43
N TRP A 50 -0.80 -1.25 15.48
CA TRP A 50 -0.89 -1.67 14.08
C TRP A 50 -0.57 -3.15 13.88
N VAL A 51 0.56 -3.62 14.41
CA VAL A 51 0.98 -5.03 14.31
C VAL A 51 -0.04 -5.96 14.97
N GLY A 52 -0.61 -5.52 16.11
CA GLY A 52 -1.67 -6.25 16.79
C GLY A 52 -2.95 -6.37 15.97
N LEU A 53 -3.39 -5.28 15.35
CA LEU A 53 -4.60 -5.24 14.51
C LEU A 53 -4.40 -6.04 13.22
N ALA A 54 -3.36 -5.73 12.47
CA ALA A 54 -3.09 -6.36 11.17
C ALA A 54 -2.75 -7.86 11.30
N GLY A 55 -2.12 -8.27 12.40
CA GLY A 55 -1.81 -9.66 12.68
C GLY A 55 -3.01 -10.53 13.05
N GLN A 56 -4.16 -9.93 13.37
CA GLN A 56 -5.41 -10.64 13.70
C GLN A 56 -6.38 -10.73 12.53
N GLU A 57 -6.09 -10.09 11.40
CA GLU A 57 -6.95 -10.13 10.21
C GLU A 57 -7.08 -11.55 9.66
N SER A 58 -8.33 -11.96 9.36
CA SER A 58 -8.62 -13.26 8.75
C SER A 58 -9.76 -13.14 7.74
N PRO A 59 -9.50 -13.24 6.43
CA PRO A 59 -8.17 -13.33 5.80
C PRO A 59 -7.33 -12.06 5.99
N PRO A 60 -6.01 -12.15 5.97
CA PRO A 60 -5.16 -10.97 6.06
C PRO A 60 -5.30 -10.10 4.80
N THR A 61 -5.42 -8.79 5.02
CA THR A 61 -5.56 -7.78 3.95
C THR A 61 -4.44 -6.74 4.00
N HIS A 62 -3.67 -6.71 5.10
CA HIS A 62 -2.52 -5.82 5.29
C HIS A 62 -1.25 -6.63 5.52
N PHE A 63 -0.21 -6.31 4.78
CA PHE A 63 1.04 -7.06 4.74
C PHE A 63 2.25 -6.16 4.97
N ALA A 64 3.29 -6.72 5.56
CA ALA A 64 4.62 -6.13 5.65
C ALA A 64 5.42 -6.43 4.36
N ILE A 65 6.13 -5.43 3.87
CA ILE A 65 7.19 -5.58 2.87
C ILE A 65 8.49 -5.77 3.63
N VAL A 66 9.12 -6.93 3.46
CA VAL A 66 10.29 -7.35 4.25
C VAL A 66 11.53 -7.45 3.37
N VAL A 67 12.61 -6.79 3.79
CA VAL A 67 13.93 -6.86 3.14
C VAL A 67 14.96 -7.23 4.21
N ASN A 68 15.78 -8.24 3.93
CA ASN A 68 16.78 -8.74 4.89
C ASN A 68 16.22 -9.04 6.30
N GLY A 69 15.01 -9.59 6.36
CA GLY A 69 14.34 -9.96 7.60
C GLY A 69 13.65 -8.81 8.35
N GLN A 70 13.77 -7.57 7.89
CA GLN A 70 13.17 -6.38 8.50
C GLN A 70 11.93 -5.92 7.73
N ALA A 71 10.87 -5.57 8.43
CA ALA A 71 9.66 -4.97 7.86
C ALA A 71 9.94 -3.49 7.54
N VAL A 72 10.19 -3.20 6.27
CA VAL A 72 10.65 -1.88 5.81
C VAL A 72 9.56 -1.08 5.08
N GLY A 73 8.38 -1.65 4.94
CA GLY A 73 7.24 -1.04 4.29
C GLY A 73 5.96 -1.81 4.56
N GLY A 74 4.86 -1.29 4.04
CA GLY A 74 3.55 -1.93 4.13
C GLY A 74 2.80 -1.84 2.82
N ILE A 75 1.97 -2.84 2.56
CA ILE A 75 1.04 -2.91 1.43
C ILE A 75 -0.27 -3.52 1.92
N GLY A 76 -1.40 -2.99 1.49
CA GLY A 76 -2.69 -3.49 1.96
C GLY A 76 -3.83 -3.17 1.01
N LEU A 77 -4.96 -3.83 1.28
CA LEU A 77 -6.19 -3.74 0.52
C LEU A 77 -7.32 -3.26 1.42
N VAL A 78 -8.11 -2.33 0.90
CA VAL A 78 -9.36 -1.89 1.52
C VAL A 78 -10.49 -2.30 0.59
N PHE A 79 -11.21 -3.36 0.96
CA PHE A 79 -12.35 -3.84 0.21
C PHE A 79 -13.49 -2.84 0.31
N ARG A 80 -14.21 -2.68 -0.79
CA ARG A 80 -15.44 -1.90 -0.83
C ARG A 80 -16.63 -2.80 -0.56
N ASP A 81 -17.74 -2.21 -0.22
CA ASP A 81 -18.99 -2.87 0.14
C ASP A 81 -20.14 -2.46 -0.80
N ASP A 82 -21.29 -3.06 -0.58
CA ASP A 82 -22.54 -2.80 -1.31
C ASP A 82 -22.34 -2.93 -2.85
N ILE A 83 -22.82 -1.99 -3.63
CA ILE A 83 -22.69 -1.98 -5.10
C ILE A 83 -21.24 -1.87 -5.59
N ASN A 84 -20.31 -1.49 -4.73
CA ASN A 84 -18.88 -1.40 -5.01
C ASN A 84 -18.08 -2.64 -4.54
N SER A 85 -18.74 -3.69 -4.05
CA SER A 85 -18.10 -4.89 -3.49
C SER A 85 -17.21 -5.66 -4.46
N CYS A 86 -17.34 -5.38 -5.77
CA CYS A 86 -16.49 -5.97 -6.82
C CYS A 86 -15.11 -5.32 -6.95
N ARG A 87 -14.75 -4.37 -6.05
CA ARG A 87 -13.47 -3.65 -6.13
C ARG A 87 -12.80 -3.44 -4.78
N ALA A 88 -11.48 -3.31 -4.79
CA ALA A 88 -10.69 -2.95 -3.62
C ALA A 88 -9.74 -1.79 -3.93
N GLU A 89 -9.39 -1.02 -2.90
CA GLU A 89 -8.32 -0.03 -2.98
C GLU A 89 -7.02 -0.63 -2.46
N ILE A 90 -5.95 -0.50 -3.24
CA ILE A 90 -4.60 -0.88 -2.80
C ILE A 90 -3.86 0.36 -2.30
N GLY A 91 -3.19 0.23 -1.16
CA GLY A 91 -2.33 1.26 -0.60
C GLY A 91 -0.99 0.68 -0.18
N TYR A 92 0.07 1.47 -0.24
CA TYR A 92 1.42 1.04 0.13
C TYR A 92 2.30 2.21 0.57
N TRP A 93 3.35 1.87 1.30
CA TRP A 93 4.44 2.76 1.66
C TRP A 93 5.74 1.96 1.80
N LEU A 94 6.89 2.62 1.69
CA LEU A 94 8.21 2.00 1.83
C LEU A 94 9.16 2.98 2.52
N GLY A 95 10.03 2.47 3.38
CA GLY A 95 11.10 3.24 4.01
C GLY A 95 12.00 3.92 2.98
N GLU A 96 12.37 5.20 3.22
CA GLU A 96 13.12 6.04 2.28
C GLU A 96 14.42 5.39 1.80
N ALA A 97 15.14 4.69 2.69
CA ALA A 97 16.39 4.00 2.37
C ALA A 97 16.25 2.89 1.30
N TYR A 98 15.03 2.47 1.01
CA TYR A 98 14.71 1.40 0.06
C TYR A 98 14.09 1.88 -1.24
N TRP A 99 13.89 3.19 -1.42
CA TRP A 99 13.32 3.76 -2.63
C TRP A 99 14.23 3.56 -3.86
N GLY A 100 13.61 3.60 -5.05
CA GLY A 100 14.33 3.49 -6.32
C GLY A 100 14.83 2.10 -6.70
N ARG A 101 14.53 1.07 -5.89
CA ARG A 101 15.03 -0.31 -6.09
C ARG A 101 14.00 -1.26 -6.73
N GLY A 102 12.84 -0.77 -7.15
CA GLY A 102 11.77 -1.60 -7.74
C GLY A 102 10.94 -2.43 -6.76
N ILE A 103 11.25 -2.41 -5.46
CA ILE A 103 10.63 -3.23 -4.42
C ILE A 103 9.10 -3.05 -4.40
N VAL A 104 8.61 -1.82 -4.34
CA VAL A 104 7.15 -1.56 -4.29
C VAL A 104 6.47 -2.00 -5.58
N THR A 105 7.09 -1.78 -6.73
CA THR A 105 6.52 -2.21 -8.02
C THR A 105 6.33 -3.72 -8.07
N GLU A 106 7.32 -4.48 -7.61
CA GLU A 106 7.25 -5.93 -7.54
C GLU A 106 6.19 -6.40 -6.53
N ALA A 107 6.16 -5.77 -5.34
CA ALA A 107 5.17 -6.06 -4.30
C ALA A 107 3.73 -5.78 -4.78
N VAL A 108 3.49 -4.63 -5.44
CA VAL A 108 2.16 -4.27 -5.98
C VAL A 108 1.71 -5.31 -7.01
N ARG A 109 2.55 -5.70 -7.96
CA ARG A 109 2.22 -6.75 -8.95
C ARG A 109 1.84 -8.06 -8.28
N ALA A 110 2.66 -8.51 -7.34
CA ALA A 110 2.47 -9.79 -6.69
C ALA A 110 1.20 -9.82 -5.82
N VAL A 111 0.94 -8.74 -5.07
CA VAL A 111 -0.28 -8.61 -4.25
C VAL A 111 -1.51 -8.48 -5.15
N THR A 112 -1.43 -7.76 -6.26
CA THR A 112 -2.53 -7.66 -7.25
C THR A 112 -2.91 -9.03 -7.80
N ALA A 113 -1.95 -9.81 -8.30
CA ALA A 113 -2.19 -11.16 -8.82
C ALA A 113 -2.80 -12.05 -7.74
N TRP A 114 -2.15 -12.10 -6.56
CA TRP A 114 -2.66 -12.88 -5.43
C TRP A 114 -4.10 -12.47 -5.04
N THR A 115 -4.41 -11.18 -5.09
CA THR A 115 -5.74 -10.69 -4.74
C THR A 115 -6.79 -11.20 -5.72
N PHE A 116 -6.55 -11.13 -7.02
CA PHE A 116 -7.48 -11.65 -8.02
C PHE A 116 -7.63 -13.18 -7.97
N GLU A 117 -6.59 -13.92 -7.57
CA GLU A 117 -6.65 -15.36 -7.36
C GLU A 117 -7.51 -15.76 -6.15
N ASN A 118 -7.54 -14.94 -5.09
CA ASN A 118 -8.14 -15.31 -3.81
C ASN A 118 -9.46 -14.62 -3.50
N PHE A 119 -9.83 -13.56 -4.24
CA PHE A 119 -11.05 -12.78 -4.02
C PHE A 119 -11.78 -12.54 -5.35
N ASP A 120 -13.09 -12.57 -5.29
CA ASP A 120 -13.94 -12.30 -6.44
C ASP A 120 -14.08 -10.78 -6.65
N LEU A 121 -13.03 -10.17 -7.20
CA LEU A 121 -12.98 -8.75 -7.55
C LEU A 121 -12.88 -8.58 -9.06
N ALA A 122 -13.56 -7.57 -9.59
CA ALA A 122 -13.43 -7.15 -10.97
C ALA A 122 -12.26 -6.17 -11.17
N SER A 123 -11.96 -5.33 -10.16
CA SER A 123 -10.91 -4.31 -10.27
C SER A 123 -10.21 -4.00 -8.94
N ILE A 124 -8.96 -3.55 -9.04
CA ILE A 124 -8.19 -2.97 -7.94
C ILE A 124 -7.76 -1.57 -8.36
N TYR A 125 -7.90 -0.59 -7.49
CA TYR A 125 -7.53 0.79 -7.78
C TYR A 125 -6.67 1.40 -6.67
N ALA A 126 -5.99 2.48 -7.00
CA ALA A 126 -5.24 3.31 -6.06
C ALA A 126 -5.51 4.79 -6.32
N GLY A 127 -5.73 5.55 -5.25
CA GLY A 127 -5.77 7.01 -5.29
C GLY A 127 -4.40 7.59 -4.94
N VAL A 128 -3.90 8.50 -5.75
CA VAL A 128 -2.59 9.12 -5.60
C VAL A 128 -2.72 10.62 -5.47
N LEU A 129 -2.07 11.20 -4.46
CA LEU A 129 -1.97 12.65 -4.27
C LEU A 129 -1.23 13.29 -5.46
N GLU A 130 -1.72 14.43 -5.95
CA GLU A 130 -1.19 15.16 -7.10
C GLU A 130 0.34 15.36 -7.05
N TRP A 131 0.89 15.60 -5.89
CA TRP A 131 2.33 15.83 -5.71
C TRP A 131 3.18 14.56 -5.57
N ASN A 132 2.61 13.35 -5.78
CA ASN A 132 3.33 12.08 -5.65
C ASN A 132 3.54 11.36 -7.00
N PRO A 133 4.28 11.92 -7.95
CA PRO A 133 4.53 11.28 -9.25
C PRO A 133 5.33 9.97 -9.12
N ALA A 134 6.01 9.75 -8.01
CA ALA A 134 6.73 8.50 -7.77
C ALA A 134 5.76 7.31 -7.62
N SER A 135 4.66 7.51 -6.89
CA SER A 135 3.61 6.49 -6.76
C SER A 135 2.89 6.24 -8.09
N MET A 136 2.62 7.29 -8.88
CA MET A 136 2.05 7.13 -10.23
C MET A 136 2.92 6.22 -11.09
N ARG A 137 4.24 6.45 -11.13
CA ARG A 137 5.19 5.59 -11.88
C ARG A 137 5.26 4.15 -11.37
N VAL A 138 5.09 3.94 -10.06
CA VAL A 138 5.00 2.58 -9.49
C VAL A 138 3.79 1.85 -10.03
N LEU A 139 2.62 2.48 -10.01
CA LEU A 139 1.37 1.91 -10.49
C LEU A 139 1.43 1.61 -12.00
N GLU A 140 1.88 2.56 -12.81
CA GLU A 140 2.06 2.35 -14.26
C GLU A 140 3.00 1.16 -14.56
N LYS A 141 4.14 1.08 -13.88
CA LYS A 141 5.07 -0.05 -14.01
C LYS A 141 4.47 -1.37 -13.48
N ALA A 142 3.55 -1.31 -12.55
CA ALA A 142 2.85 -2.48 -12.03
C ALA A 142 1.69 -2.94 -12.93
N GLY A 143 1.39 -2.22 -14.02
CA GLY A 143 0.33 -2.57 -14.97
C GLY A 143 -0.99 -1.83 -14.76
N TYR A 144 -1.04 -0.92 -13.77
CA TYR A 144 -2.22 -0.08 -13.56
C TYR A 144 -2.29 1.01 -14.63
N ARG A 145 -3.52 1.33 -15.04
CA ARG A 145 -3.79 2.38 -16.02
C ARG A 145 -4.39 3.60 -15.32
N PHE A 146 -4.05 4.79 -15.82
CA PHE A 146 -4.67 6.03 -15.39
C PHE A 146 -6.15 6.04 -15.81
N GLU A 147 -7.04 6.27 -14.84
CA GLU A 147 -8.49 6.30 -15.05
C GLU A 147 -9.06 7.72 -15.01
N ALA A 148 -8.69 8.48 -13.98
CA ALA A 148 -9.31 9.78 -13.74
C ALA A 148 -8.44 10.71 -12.90
N ARG A 149 -8.64 12.02 -13.10
CA ARG A 149 -8.23 13.09 -12.20
C ARG A 149 -9.47 13.66 -11.51
N LEU A 150 -9.56 13.46 -10.22
CA LEU A 150 -10.62 14.03 -9.39
C LEU A 150 -10.15 15.38 -8.86
N ARG A 151 -10.78 16.46 -9.35
CA ARG A 151 -10.36 17.83 -9.00
C ARG A 151 -10.73 18.15 -7.54
N LYS A 152 -9.76 18.66 -6.77
CA LYS A 152 -9.92 19.10 -5.37
C LYS A 152 -10.54 18.03 -4.46
N ALA A 153 -10.16 16.76 -4.71
CA ALA A 153 -10.75 15.61 -4.03
C ALA A 153 -10.04 15.24 -2.72
N MET A 154 -8.84 15.76 -2.50
CA MET A 154 -8.05 15.46 -1.31
C MET A 154 -7.58 16.74 -0.60
N ILE A 155 -7.39 16.62 0.71
CA ILE A 155 -6.71 17.63 1.51
C ILE A 155 -5.59 16.98 2.31
N LYS A 156 -4.39 17.55 2.27
CA LYS A 156 -3.24 17.13 3.06
C LYS A 156 -2.47 18.36 3.50
N GLU A 157 -2.08 18.43 4.79
CA GLU A 157 -1.38 19.59 5.36
C GLU A 157 -2.11 20.93 5.12
N GLY A 158 -3.44 20.92 5.09
CA GLY A 158 -4.26 22.09 4.80
C GLY A 158 -4.30 22.48 3.30
N VAL A 159 -3.60 21.77 2.42
CA VAL A 159 -3.60 22.02 0.98
C VAL A 159 -4.64 21.13 0.30
N VAL A 160 -5.59 21.77 -0.38
CA VAL A 160 -6.56 21.06 -1.23
C VAL A 160 -5.93 20.79 -2.58
N MET A 161 -5.99 19.54 -3.03
CA MET A 161 -5.35 19.09 -4.27
C MET A 161 -6.17 18.05 -5.01
N ASP A 162 -5.74 17.74 -6.21
CA ASP A 162 -6.36 16.73 -7.03
C ASP A 162 -5.90 15.32 -6.63
N GLU A 163 -6.77 14.35 -6.86
CA GLU A 163 -6.49 12.92 -6.72
C GLU A 163 -6.41 12.28 -8.11
N PHE A 164 -5.38 11.46 -8.31
CA PHE A 164 -5.19 10.70 -9.54
C PHE A 164 -5.53 9.24 -9.29
N ILE A 165 -6.53 8.72 -9.99
CA ILE A 165 -6.99 7.34 -9.88
C ILE A 165 -6.32 6.48 -10.93
N TYR A 166 -5.69 5.41 -10.48
CA TYR A 166 -5.14 4.34 -11.30
C TYR A 166 -5.85 3.03 -10.98
N SER A 167 -6.12 2.20 -11.96
CA SER A 167 -6.74 0.90 -11.74
C SER A 167 -6.16 -0.18 -12.64
N VAL A 168 -6.43 -1.42 -12.26
CA VAL A 168 -6.22 -2.62 -13.06
C VAL A 168 -7.47 -3.48 -12.92
N ILE A 169 -7.93 -4.07 -14.01
CA ILE A 169 -9.04 -5.01 -14.02
C ILE A 169 -8.50 -6.45 -14.10
N ARG A 170 -9.33 -7.42 -13.72
CA ARG A 170 -8.94 -8.84 -13.69
C ARG A 170 -8.37 -9.30 -15.04
N GLU A 171 -9.03 -8.92 -16.14
CA GLU A 171 -8.68 -9.30 -17.51
C GLU A 171 -7.32 -8.73 -17.97
N ASP A 172 -6.80 -7.70 -17.30
CA ASP A 172 -5.47 -7.15 -17.61
C ASP A 172 -4.32 -8.01 -17.01
N VAL A 173 -4.63 -8.94 -16.09
CA VAL A 173 -3.65 -9.75 -15.33
C VAL A 173 -3.66 -11.22 -15.74
N GLU A 174 -4.76 -11.69 -16.35
CA GLU A 174 -4.87 -13.04 -16.95
C GLU A 174 -4.08 -13.11 -18.26
#